data_57365fa487760f4108fcd104d9e27188
#
_entry.id   57365fa487760f4108fcd104d9e27188
#
_cell.length_a   1.000
_cell.length_b   1.000
_cell.length_c   1.000
_cell.angle_alpha   90.00
_cell.angle_beta   90.00
_cell.angle_gamma   90.00
#
_symmetry.space_group_name_H-M   'P 1'
#
loop_
_entity.id
_entity.type
_entity.pdbx_description
1 polymer ?
#
loop_
_entity_poly.entity_id
_entity_poly.type
_entity_poly.pdbx_seq_one_letter_code
_entity_poly.pdbx_strand_id
1 'polypeptide(L)'
;MAVRATVGAGRRGALGFPLLSVVVLALAAATFCRFAPSAFSGAAPRTAVWSPRCHAAVVARRAAEGDALPSVDVDEGKPGETVNILELFKGKTGILFAVPGAFTPTCSEKHLPGFIEDAEALKAAGAEVVACVSVNDPFVMAAWGKDRGAEGKVRMLADTKCELTKALDMELDATAKLGSVRSQRYAMLVRDGTIKKLGKDDDAFAPAMLEALKDM
;
A
#
# COMPACT_ATOMS: atom_id res chain seq x y z
N MET A 1 -55.61 -13.56 -20.38
CA MET A 1 -55.44 -14.72 -19.49
C MET A 1 -54.64 -14.27 -18.27
N ALA A 2 -55.34 -14.19 -17.16
CA ALA A 2 -54.78 -13.78 -15.88
C ALA A 2 -54.34 -15.01 -15.11
N VAL A 3 -53.12 -14.97 -14.52
CA VAL A 3 -52.70 -15.98 -13.52
C VAL A 3 -52.34 -15.24 -12.23
N ARG A 4 -53.09 -15.65 -11.24
CA ARG A 4 -53.14 -15.14 -9.85
C ARG A 4 -51.87 -15.41 -9.06
N ALA A 5 -51.51 -14.43 -8.21
CA ALA A 5 -50.63 -14.56 -7.07
C ALA A 5 -51.20 -15.50 -6.01
N THR A 6 -50.33 -16.30 -5.39
CA THR A 6 -50.60 -16.96 -4.11
C THR A 6 -49.56 -16.50 -3.09
N VAL A 7 -50.06 -15.82 -2.07
CA VAL A 7 -49.36 -15.43 -0.84
C VAL A 7 -49.33 -16.66 0.07
N GLY A 8 -48.14 -17.09 0.48
CA GLY A 8 -47.93 -18.08 1.52
C GLY A 8 -47.40 -17.43 2.79
N ALA A 9 -48.29 -17.31 3.80
CA ALA A 9 -47.93 -16.94 5.15
C ALA A 9 -47.48 -18.19 5.94
N GLY A 10 -46.36 -18.15 6.59
CA GLY A 10 -45.82 -19.25 7.35
C GLY A 10 -44.96 -18.86 8.54
N ARG A 11 -45.60 -18.71 9.68
CA ARG A 11 -45.19 -19.04 11.09
C ARG A 11 -43.93 -18.42 11.70
N ARG A 12 -44.27 -17.62 12.67
CA ARG A 12 -43.43 -17.22 13.85
C ARG A 12 -43.08 -18.46 14.68
N GLY A 13 -41.80 -18.62 14.99
CA GLY A 13 -41.29 -19.52 16.03
C GLY A 13 -40.46 -18.72 17.02
N ALA A 14 -41.06 -18.46 18.18
CA ALA A 14 -40.37 -17.90 19.35
C ALA A 14 -39.90 -19.06 20.22
N LEU A 15 -38.65 -19.08 20.58
CA LEU A 15 -38.04 -19.86 21.68
C LEU A 15 -36.81 -19.03 22.08
N GLY A 16 -36.74 -18.38 23.23
CA GLY A 16 -36.76 -18.94 24.53
C GLY A 16 -35.31 -18.88 25.05
N PHE A 17 -34.89 -17.72 25.63
CA PHE A 17 -33.62 -17.60 26.39
C PHE A 17 -33.82 -18.14 27.82
N PRO A 18 -32.86 -18.85 28.39
CA PRO A 18 -32.72 -18.94 29.82
C PRO A 18 -31.59 -18.04 30.32
N LEU A 19 -31.97 -17.12 31.18
CA LEU A 19 -31.12 -16.41 32.12
C LEU A 19 -30.54 -17.42 33.12
N LEU A 20 -29.20 -17.52 33.19
CA LEU A 20 -28.52 -18.11 34.35
C LEU A 20 -27.72 -17.01 35.04
N SER A 21 -28.27 -16.55 36.14
CA SER A 21 -27.58 -15.78 37.17
C SER A 21 -26.51 -16.63 37.84
N VAL A 22 -25.28 -16.14 37.87
CA VAL A 22 -24.27 -16.67 38.82
C VAL A 22 -23.78 -15.54 39.69
N VAL A 23 -24.24 -15.60 40.93
CA VAL A 23 -23.75 -14.84 42.09
C VAL A 23 -22.38 -15.43 42.45
N VAL A 24 -21.33 -14.61 42.45
CA VAL A 24 -20.06 -14.99 43.06
C VAL A 24 -19.77 -14.12 44.26
N LEU A 25 -19.76 -14.80 45.37
CA LEU A 25 -19.54 -14.34 46.75
C LEU A 25 -18.06 -13.97 46.94
N ALA A 26 -17.81 -12.79 47.50
CA ALA A 26 -16.50 -12.33 47.96
C ALA A 26 -16.13 -13.03 49.25
N LEU A 27 -14.91 -13.52 49.39
CA LEU A 27 -14.27 -13.83 50.66
C LEU A 27 -12.83 -13.30 50.66
N ALA A 28 -12.64 -12.30 51.51
CA ALA A 28 -11.34 -11.79 51.91
C ALA A 28 -10.62 -12.74 52.84
N ALA A 29 -9.34 -12.96 52.58
CA ALA A 29 -8.43 -13.51 53.59
C ALA A 29 -7.11 -12.75 53.54
N ALA A 30 -6.93 -11.86 54.49
CA ALA A 30 -5.67 -11.19 54.77
C ALA A 30 -4.73 -12.15 55.47
N THR A 31 -3.59 -12.43 54.86
CA THR A 31 -2.48 -13.11 55.57
C THR A 31 -1.27 -12.20 55.54
N PHE A 32 -1.02 -11.64 56.72
CA PHE A 32 0.12 -10.77 57.04
C PHE A 32 1.34 -11.68 57.22
N CYS A 33 2.26 -11.66 56.27
CA CYS A 33 3.55 -12.31 56.44
C CYS A 33 4.63 -11.25 56.58
N ARG A 34 5.08 -11.02 57.81
CA ARG A 34 6.25 -10.23 58.15
C ARG A 34 7.49 -11.00 57.70
N PHE A 35 8.24 -10.44 56.76
CA PHE A 35 9.58 -10.91 56.46
C PHE A 35 10.57 -9.74 56.65
N ALA A 36 11.61 -10.03 57.44
CA ALA A 36 12.65 -9.11 57.83
C ALA A 36 13.56 -8.73 56.63
N PRO A 37 14.24 -7.54 56.67
CA PRO A 37 15.11 -7.12 55.62
C PRO A 37 16.47 -7.79 55.74
N SER A 38 16.81 -8.65 54.79
CA SER A 38 18.22 -9.04 54.57
C SER A 38 18.87 -8.03 53.64
N ALA A 39 19.96 -7.42 54.14
CA ALA A 39 20.81 -6.53 53.41
C ALA A 39 21.38 -7.18 52.14
N PHE A 40 20.98 -6.70 50.98
CA PHE A 40 21.59 -7.09 49.74
C PHE A 40 22.52 -5.99 49.28
N SER A 41 23.79 -6.31 49.36
CA SER A 41 24.93 -5.50 48.96
C SER A 41 24.91 -5.17 47.46
N GLY A 42 25.22 -3.95 47.18
CA GLY A 42 25.22 -3.26 45.91
C GLY A 42 25.73 -3.99 44.69
N ALA A 43 24.88 -3.98 43.67
CA ALA A 43 25.31 -3.87 42.31
C ALA A 43 24.40 -2.81 41.66
N ALA A 44 25.00 -1.69 41.30
CA ALA A 44 24.31 -0.62 40.60
C ALA A 44 23.69 -1.18 39.31
N PRO A 45 22.43 -0.88 38.98
CA PRO A 45 21.88 -1.25 37.70
C PRO A 45 22.65 -0.48 36.62
N ARG A 46 23.29 -1.23 35.71
CA ARG A 46 23.83 -0.67 34.48
C ARG A 46 22.63 -0.05 33.76
N THR A 47 22.53 1.26 33.79
CA THR A 47 21.63 2.02 32.96
C THR A 47 21.90 1.61 31.53
N ALA A 48 21.01 0.79 30.98
CA ALA A 48 20.97 0.58 29.54
C ALA A 48 20.71 1.96 28.93
N VAL A 49 21.77 2.54 28.38
CA VAL A 49 21.67 3.74 27.56
C VAL A 49 20.83 3.31 26.36
N TRP A 50 19.55 3.63 26.43
CA TRP A 50 18.67 3.55 25.27
C TRP A 50 19.23 4.57 24.28
N SER A 51 20.03 4.08 23.35
CA SER A 51 20.37 4.84 22.18
C SER A 51 19.08 5.00 21.38
N PRO A 52 18.51 6.20 21.26
CA PRO A 52 17.44 6.39 20.28
C PRO A 52 18.09 6.10 18.94
N ARG A 53 17.68 4.99 18.30
CA ARG A 53 17.90 4.87 16.86
C ARG A 53 17.26 6.12 16.26
N CYS A 54 18.10 7.06 15.87
CA CYS A 54 17.68 8.15 15.03
C CYS A 54 17.08 7.48 13.77
N HIS A 55 15.75 7.31 13.77
CA HIS A 55 15.04 7.29 12.52
C HIS A 55 15.33 8.69 12.00
N ALA A 56 16.30 8.78 11.09
CA ALA A 56 16.48 9.98 10.30
C ALA A 56 15.09 10.29 9.76
N ALA A 57 14.51 11.38 10.26
CA ALA A 57 13.29 11.90 9.69
C ALA A 57 13.62 12.07 8.20
N VAL A 58 13.04 11.23 7.37
CA VAL A 58 13.09 11.40 5.93
C VAL A 58 12.41 12.73 5.72
N VAL A 59 13.19 13.78 5.58
CA VAL A 59 12.70 15.08 5.14
C VAL A 59 12.10 14.78 3.79
N ALA A 60 10.77 14.86 3.69
CA ALA A 60 10.04 14.67 2.45
C ALA A 60 10.68 15.61 1.42
N ARG A 61 11.42 15.03 0.50
CA ARG A 61 12.15 15.73 -0.53
C ARG A 61 11.52 15.29 -1.83
N ARG A 62 11.07 16.26 -2.63
CA ARG A 62 10.48 15.95 -3.93
C ARG A 62 11.42 15.02 -4.68
N ALA A 63 10.92 13.85 -5.06
CA ALA A 63 11.72 12.86 -5.76
C ALA A 63 12.32 13.47 -7.03
N ALA A 64 13.61 13.23 -7.23
CA ALA A 64 14.39 13.72 -8.37
C ALA A 64 15.25 12.59 -8.95
N GLU A 65 15.73 12.80 -10.15
CA GLU A 65 16.70 11.91 -10.77
C GLU A 65 17.97 11.83 -9.92
N GLY A 66 18.46 10.63 -9.68
CA GLY A 66 19.59 10.34 -8.81
C GLY A 66 19.19 10.00 -7.37
N ASP A 67 17.97 10.26 -6.95
CA ASP A 67 17.51 9.90 -5.61
C ASP A 67 17.23 8.38 -5.52
N ALA A 68 17.40 7.82 -4.32
CA ALA A 68 16.97 6.47 -4.03
C ALA A 68 15.45 6.42 -3.79
N LEU A 69 14.82 5.32 -4.21
CA LEU A 69 13.44 5.05 -3.84
C LEU A 69 13.29 4.93 -2.32
N PRO A 70 12.18 5.42 -1.74
CA PRO A 70 11.92 5.23 -0.33
C PRO A 70 11.60 3.78 0.00
N SER A 71 12.03 3.32 1.18
CA SER A 71 11.65 2.02 1.71
C SER A 71 10.27 2.11 2.34
N VAL A 72 9.24 1.94 1.53
CA VAL A 72 7.83 2.00 1.92
C VAL A 72 7.14 0.73 1.45
N ASP A 73 6.27 0.19 2.31
CA ASP A 73 5.46 -0.98 2.00
C ASP A 73 4.12 -0.54 1.43
N VAL A 74 3.74 -1.14 0.31
CA VAL A 74 2.43 -0.96 -0.35
C VAL A 74 1.74 -2.30 -0.48
N ASP A 75 0.41 -2.30 -0.54
CA ASP A 75 -0.36 -3.54 -0.71
C ASP A 75 -0.39 -4.00 -2.18
N GLU A 76 -0.44 -5.32 -2.41
CA GLU A 76 -0.65 -5.92 -3.74
C GLU A 76 -1.72 -7.02 -3.65
N GLY A 77 -2.76 -6.92 -4.49
CA GLY A 77 -3.84 -7.90 -4.56
C GLY A 77 -4.85 -7.80 -3.43
N LYS A 78 -4.41 -7.88 -2.17
CA LYS A 78 -5.30 -7.75 -1.01
C LYS A 78 -4.58 -7.12 0.19
N PRO A 79 -5.33 -6.58 1.16
CA PRO A 79 -4.75 -5.98 2.36
C PRO A 79 -3.85 -6.96 3.12
N GLY A 80 -2.65 -6.51 3.48
CA GLY A 80 -1.67 -7.30 4.23
C GLY A 80 -0.72 -8.14 3.37
N GLU A 81 -0.96 -8.27 2.08
CA GLU A 81 0.06 -8.73 1.13
C GLU A 81 0.87 -7.52 0.68
N THR A 82 1.95 -7.25 1.41
CA THR A 82 2.76 -6.05 1.21
C THR A 82 3.99 -6.31 0.37
N VAL A 83 4.36 -5.29 -0.40
CA VAL A 83 5.58 -5.25 -1.22
C VAL A 83 6.33 -3.99 -0.86
N ASN A 84 7.60 -4.14 -0.46
CA ASN A 84 8.48 -3.00 -0.23
C ASN A 84 8.98 -2.45 -1.57
N ILE A 85 8.76 -1.16 -1.80
CA ILE A 85 9.10 -0.53 -3.09
C ILE A 85 10.60 -0.56 -3.37
N LEU A 86 11.45 -0.26 -2.37
CA LEU A 86 12.90 -0.30 -2.57
C LEU A 86 13.40 -1.72 -2.88
N GLU A 87 12.93 -2.72 -2.12
CA GLU A 87 13.32 -4.14 -2.33
C GLU A 87 12.79 -4.69 -3.66
N LEU A 88 11.64 -4.19 -4.15
CA LEU A 88 11.09 -4.57 -5.45
C LEU A 88 12.05 -4.30 -6.60
N PHE A 89 12.76 -3.16 -6.54
CA PHE A 89 13.70 -2.70 -7.58
C PHE A 89 15.17 -2.97 -7.25
N LYS A 90 15.48 -3.61 -6.14
CA LYS A 90 16.84 -3.91 -5.73
C LYS A 90 17.51 -4.88 -6.72
N GLY A 91 18.65 -4.47 -7.28
CA GLY A 91 19.37 -5.22 -8.30
C GLY A 91 18.64 -5.37 -9.64
N LYS A 92 17.51 -4.64 -9.84
CA LYS A 92 16.68 -4.73 -11.05
C LYS A 92 16.54 -3.38 -11.72
N THR A 93 16.30 -3.44 -13.03
CA THR A 93 15.86 -2.29 -13.82
C THR A 93 14.35 -2.40 -14.05
N GLY A 94 13.62 -1.30 -13.90
CA GLY A 94 12.18 -1.33 -14.14
C GLY A 94 11.53 0.05 -14.11
N ILE A 95 10.23 0.06 -14.24
CA ILE A 95 9.42 1.27 -14.29
C ILE A 95 8.39 1.24 -13.16
N LEU A 96 8.36 2.31 -12.37
CA LEU A 96 7.30 2.62 -11.42
C LEU A 96 6.51 3.81 -11.94
N PHE A 97 5.25 3.62 -12.25
CA PHE A 97 4.39 4.73 -12.64
C PHE A 97 3.18 4.88 -11.71
N ALA A 98 2.76 6.11 -11.49
CA ALA A 98 1.66 6.44 -10.61
C ALA A 98 0.52 7.11 -11.36
N VAL A 99 -0.68 6.84 -10.89
CA VAL A 99 -1.92 7.41 -11.44
C VAL A 99 -2.74 8.05 -10.31
N PRO A 100 -3.48 9.14 -10.60
CA PRO A 100 -4.39 9.77 -9.63
C PRO A 100 -5.49 8.84 -9.12
N GLY A 101 -5.92 7.85 -9.90
CA GLY A 101 -6.93 6.90 -9.46
C GLY A 101 -7.26 5.84 -10.48
N ALA A 102 -7.48 4.61 -9.98
CA ALA A 102 -8.04 3.53 -10.76
C ALA A 102 -9.42 3.92 -11.34
N PHE A 103 -9.78 3.37 -12.49
CA PHE A 103 -11.04 3.61 -13.21
C PHE A 103 -11.29 5.07 -13.63
N THR A 104 -10.34 5.99 -13.44
CA THR A 104 -10.49 7.35 -13.99
C THR A 104 -10.19 7.35 -15.51
N PRO A 105 -10.78 8.28 -16.30
CA PRO A 105 -10.71 8.21 -17.77
C PRO A 105 -9.29 8.11 -18.32
N THR A 106 -8.45 9.12 -18.12
CA THR A 106 -7.07 9.13 -18.66
C THR A 106 -6.21 7.97 -18.16
N CYS A 107 -6.39 7.54 -16.89
CA CYS A 107 -5.65 6.42 -16.32
C CYS A 107 -6.04 5.10 -16.98
N SER A 108 -7.34 4.95 -17.32
CA SER A 108 -7.89 3.72 -17.88
C SER A 108 -7.86 3.65 -19.41
N GLU A 109 -7.84 4.80 -20.10
CA GLU A 109 -7.90 4.85 -21.55
C GLU A 109 -6.52 5.01 -22.20
N LYS A 110 -5.56 5.59 -21.47
CA LYS A 110 -4.25 5.93 -22.05
C LYS A 110 -3.07 5.42 -21.22
N HIS A 111 -3.03 5.72 -19.90
CA HIS A 111 -1.81 5.52 -19.12
C HIS A 111 -1.52 4.03 -18.90
N LEU A 112 -2.41 3.32 -18.23
CA LEU A 112 -2.23 1.89 -17.99
C LEU A 112 -2.22 1.07 -19.28
N PRO A 113 -3.16 1.28 -20.25
CA PRO A 113 -3.13 0.54 -21.51
C PRO A 113 -1.82 0.70 -22.27
N GLY A 114 -1.24 1.91 -22.33
CA GLY A 114 0.04 2.13 -22.99
C GLY A 114 1.17 1.27 -22.42
N PHE A 115 1.26 1.12 -21.11
CA PHE A 115 2.24 0.22 -20.48
C PHE A 115 1.93 -1.27 -20.70
N ILE A 116 0.66 -1.63 -20.84
CA ILE A 116 0.24 -3.01 -21.13
C ILE A 116 0.58 -3.38 -22.59
N GLU A 117 0.33 -2.47 -23.53
CA GLU A 117 0.62 -2.63 -24.96
C GLU A 117 2.13 -2.72 -25.20
N ASP A 118 2.91 -1.83 -24.57
CA ASP A 118 4.37 -1.79 -24.69
C ASP A 118 5.11 -2.76 -23.77
N ALA A 119 4.42 -3.60 -23.00
CA ALA A 119 5.05 -4.46 -21.98
C ALA A 119 6.16 -5.36 -22.53
N GLU A 120 5.96 -5.94 -23.71
CA GLU A 120 6.98 -6.79 -24.35
C GLU A 120 8.17 -5.96 -24.88
N ALA A 121 7.91 -4.75 -25.41
CA ALA A 121 8.95 -3.85 -25.84
C ALA A 121 9.79 -3.34 -24.66
N LEU A 122 9.15 -3.05 -23.54
CA LEU A 122 9.82 -2.65 -22.30
C LEU A 122 10.69 -3.79 -21.75
N LYS A 123 10.18 -5.02 -21.74
CA LYS A 123 10.97 -6.20 -21.35
C LYS A 123 12.17 -6.41 -22.27
N ALA A 124 11.97 -6.31 -23.58
CA ALA A 124 13.04 -6.44 -24.57
C ALA A 124 14.12 -5.35 -24.41
N ALA A 125 13.73 -4.15 -23.98
CA ALA A 125 14.63 -3.05 -23.67
C ALA A 125 15.30 -3.18 -22.29
N GLY A 126 14.99 -4.22 -21.49
CA GLY A 126 15.64 -4.52 -20.23
C GLY A 126 14.83 -4.19 -18.97
N ALA A 127 13.54 -3.85 -19.07
CA ALA A 127 12.70 -3.69 -17.90
C ALA A 127 12.31 -5.05 -17.33
N GLU A 128 12.77 -5.37 -16.12
CA GLU A 128 12.42 -6.57 -15.38
C GLU A 128 11.12 -6.41 -14.58
N VAL A 129 10.82 -5.19 -14.19
CA VAL A 129 9.64 -4.84 -13.38
C VAL A 129 8.92 -3.64 -14.00
N VAL A 130 7.62 -3.78 -14.22
CA VAL A 130 6.72 -2.66 -14.52
C VAL A 130 5.62 -2.66 -13.47
N ALA A 131 5.50 -1.57 -12.70
CA ALA A 131 4.58 -1.47 -11.60
C ALA A 131 3.76 -0.18 -11.67
N CYS A 132 2.46 -0.30 -11.49
CA CYS A 132 1.50 0.80 -11.36
C CYS A 132 1.15 0.99 -9.90
N VAL A 133 1.22 2.22 -9.39
CA VAL A 133 0.80 2.54 -8.04
C VAL A 133 -0.30 3.61 -8.04
N SER A 134 -1.24 3.51 -7.13
CA SER A 134 -2.26 4.53 -6.89
C SER A 134 -2.69 4.57 -5.43
N VAL A 135 -3.16 5.74 -4.97
CA VAL A 135 -3.78 5.91 -3.65
C VAL A 135 -5.23 5.40 -3.72
N ASN A 136 -5.33 4.09 -3.93
CA ASN A 136 -6.56 3.30 -3.89
C ASN A 136 -6.35 2.10 -2.95
N ASP A 137 -7.42 1.41 -2.60
CA ASP A 137 -7.30 0.14 -1.89
C ASP A 137 -6.85 -1.01 -2.83
N PRO A 138 -6.27 -2.10 -2.29
CA PRO A 138 -5.72 -3.18 -3.10
C PRO A 138 -6.79 -3.96 -3.87
N PHE A 139 -8.03 -4.04 -3.40
CA PHE A 139 -9.11 -4.70 -4.13
C PHE A 139 -9.48 -3.94 -5.39
N VAL A 140 -9.53 -2.60 -5.30
CA VAL A 140 -9.79 -1.74 -6.46
C VAL A 140 -8.64 -1.85 -7.47
N MET A 141 -7.38 -1.86 -7.01
CA MET A 141 -6.23 -2.00 -7.89
C MET A 141 -6.21 -3.37 -8.59
N ALA A 142 -6.49 -4.45 -7.86
CA ALA A 142 -6.58 -5.79 -8.43
C ALA A 142 -7.73 -5.91 -9.46
N ALA A 143 -8.91 -5.40 -9.12
CA ALA A 143 -10.06 -5.42 -10.02
C ALA A 143 -9.80 -4.60 -11.29
N TRP A 144 -9.18 -3.42 -11.16
CA TRP A 144 -8.84 -2.56 -12.29
C TRP A 144 -7.77 -3.20 -13.18
N GLY A 145 -6.73 -3.81 -12.60
CA GLY A 145 -5.71 -4.55 -13.34
C GLY A 145 -6.29 -5.71 -14.15
N LYS A 146 -7.20 -6.47 -13.53
CA LYS A 146 -7.91 -7.55 -14.20
C LYS A 146 -8.80 -7.05 -15.34
N ASP A 147 -9.58 -5.99 -15.11
CA ASP A 147 -10.44 -5.35 -16.10
C ASP A 147 -9.66 -4.87 -17.33
N ARG A 148 -8.45 -4.36 -17.13
CA ARG A 148 -7.59 -3.82 -18.20
C ARG A 148 -6.60 -4.85 -18.78
N GLY A 149 -6.56 -6.07 -18.28
CA GLY A 149 -5.67 -7.12 -18.76
C GLY A 149 -4.19 -6.88 -18.40
N ALA A 150 -3.93 -6.31 -17.23
CA ALA A 150 -2.59 -6.02 -16.73
C ALA A 150 -1.86 -7.25 -16.18
N GLU A 151 -2.58 -8.37 -15.96
CA GLU A 151 -2.04 -9.60 -15.36
C GLU A 151 -0.80 -10.11 -16.13
N GLY A 152 0.28 -10.36 -15.40
CA GLY A 152 1.55 -10.83 -15.97
C GLY A 152 2.36 -9.77 -16.73
N LYS A 153 1.84 -8.56 -16.90
CA LYS A 153 2.50 -7.45 -17.62
C LYS A 153 2.85 -6.29 -16.69
N VAL A 154 1.91 -5.85 -15.86
CA VAL A 154 2.06 -4.71 -14.95
C VAL A 154 1.61 -5.15 -13.56
N ARG A 155 2.44 -4.92 -12.56
CA ARG A 155 2.09 -5.15 -11.15
C ARG A 155 1.21 -4.02 -10.65
N MET A 156 0.13 -4.36 -9.96
CA MET A 156 -0.87 -3.39 -9.50
C MET A 156 -0.74 -3.17 -8.01
N LEU A 157 -0.15 -2.04 -7.63
CA LEU A 157 0.19 -1.71 -6.24
C LEU A 157 -0.78 -0.67 -5.68
N ALA A 158 -1.09 -0.79 -4.40
CA ALA A 158 -2.01 0.08 -3.68
C ALA A 158 -1.29 0.82 -2.55
N ASP A 159 -1.14 2.13 -2.68
CA ASP A 159 -0.65 3.03 -1.63
C ASP A 159 -1.83 3.55 -0.79
N THR A 160 -2.54 2.62 -0.13
CA THR A 160 -3.81 2.87 0.58
C THR A 160 -3.70 4.00 1.60
N LYS A 161 -2.54 4.12 2.25
CA LYS A 161 -2.28 5.13 3.30
C LYS A 161 -1.61 6.40 2.79
N CYS A 162 -1.34 6.46 1.48
CA CYS A 162 -0.62 7.57 0.86
C CYS A 162 0.82 7.75 1.43
N GLU A 163 1.43 6.67 1.91
CA GLU A 163 2.77 6.72 2.53
C GLU A 163 3.87 6.87 1.47
N LEU A 164 3.79 6.10 0.39
CA LEU A 164 4.73 6.21 -0.73
C LEU A 164 4.61 7.56 -1.43
N THR A 165 3.39 7.98 -1.72
CA THR A 165 3.10 9.26 -2.38
C THR A 165 3.64 10.45 -1.58
N LYS A 166 3.50 10.44 -0.24
CA LYS A 166 4.06 11.44 0.66
C LYS A 166 5.59 11.38 0.72
N ALA A 167 6.16 10.18 0.81
CA ALA A 167 7.61 10.02 0.85
C ALA A 167 8.30 10.55 -0.40
N LEU A 168 7.61 10.53 -1.55
CA LEU A 168 8.09 11.06 -2.84
C LEU A 168 7.74 12.54 -3.06
N ASP A 169 6.98 13.18 -2.16
CA ASP A 169 6.42 14.53 -2.33
C ASP A 169 5.65 14.69 -3.67
N MET A 170 4.81 13.68 -3.97
CA MET A 170 4.00 13.59 -5.19
C MET A 170 2.50 13.61 -4.90
N GLU A 171 2.10 14.26 -3.82
CA GLU A 171 0.69 14.40 -3.46
C GLU A 171 -0.05 15.32 -4.43
N LEU A 172 -1.29 14.97 -4.68
CA LEU A 172 -2.27 15.74 -5.44
C LEU A 172 -3.54 15.89 -4.60
N ASP A 173 -3.89 17.11 -4.26
CA ASP A 173 -5.21 17.35 -3.66
C ASP A 173 -6.31 17.15 -4.70
N ALA A 174 -6.93 16.00 -4.65
CA ALA A 174 -8.06 15.63 -5.49
C ALA A 174 -9.36 15.54 -4.69
N THR A 175 -9.40 16.09 -3.47
CA THR A 175 -10.52 15.98 -2.54
C THR A 175 -11.83 16.42 -3.18
N ALA A 176 -11.84 17.51 -3.95
CA ALA A 176 -13.03 18.02 -4.61
C ALA A 176 -13.59 17.09 -5.71
N LYS A 177 -12.74 16.26 -6.33
CA LYS A 177 -13.12 15.40 -7.48
C LYS A 177 -13.17 13.92 -7.13
N LEU A 178 -12.24 13.44 -6.29
CA LEU A 178 -12.05 12.03 -5.97
C LEU A 178 -12.19 11.74 -4.46
N GLY A 179 -12.56 12.75 -3.66
CA GLY A 179 -12.86 12.63 -2.24
C GLY A 179 -11.66 12.49 -1.31
N SER A 180 -10.43 12.50 -1.81
CA SER A 180 -9.21 12.37 -1.00
C SER A 180 -7.97 12.92 -1.71
N VAL A 181 -6.87 13.02 -0.97
CA VAL A 181 -5.54 13.22 -1.53
C VAL A 181 -5.16 12.00 -2.37
N ARG A 182 -4.59 12.23 -3.52
CA ARG A 182 -4.17 11.22 -4.50
C ARG A 182 -2.71 11.43 -4.88
N SER A 183 -2.19 10.57 -5.76
CA SER A 183 -0.89 10.75 -6.36
C SER A 183 -0.97 11.65 -7.61
N GLN A 184 0.07 12.46 -7.82
CA GLN A 184 0.31 13.06 -9.14
C GLN A 184 0.51 11.95 -10.17
N ARG A 185 0.39 12.32 -11.47
CA ARG A 185 0.77 11.43 -12.56
C ARG A 185 2.27 11.56 -12.80
N TYR A 186 2.97 10.44 -12.66
CA TYR A 186 4.40 10.36 -12.99
C TYR A 186 4.77 8.94 -13.44
N ALA A 187 5.93 8.82 -14.07
CA ALA A 187 6.62 7.55 -14.27
C ALA A 187 8.10 7.73 -13.96
N MET A 188 8.68 6.73 -13.33
CA MET A 188 10.08 6.68 -12.94
C MET A 188 10.74 5.48 -13.58
N LEU A 189 11.84 5.70 -14.27
CA LEU A 189 12.76 4.65 -14.65
C LEU A 189 13.74 4.42 -13.49
N VAL A 190 13.77 3.22 -12.97
CA VAL A 190 14.52 2.85 -11.77
C VAL A 190 15.54 1.77 -12.11
N ARG A 191 16.77 1.92 -11.62
CA ARG A 191 17.80 0.90 -11.67
C ARG A 191 18.40 0.72 -10.29
N ASP A 192 18.34 -0.50 -9.77
CA ASP A 192 18.86 -0.85 -8.44
C ASP A 192 18.39 0.12 -7.35
N GLY A 193 17.07 0.35 -7.29
CA GLY A 193 16.45 1.24 -6.31
C GLY A 193 16.75 2.73 -6.49
N THR A 194 17.48 3.15 -7.54
CA THR A 194 17.80 4.55 -7.83
C THR A 194 16.98 5.05 -9.01
N ILE A 195 16.39 6.22 -8.89
CA ILE A 195 15.62 6.89 -9.95
C ILE A 195 16.60 7.40 -11.02
N LYS A 196 16.51 6.89 -12.23
CA LYS A 196 17.36 7.31 -13.35
C LYS A 196 16.68 8.38 -14.21
N LYS A 197 15.37 8.28 -14.37
CA LYS A 197 14.56 9.29 -15.04
C LYS A 197 13.22 9.45 -14.34
N LEU A 198 12.73 10.68 -14.29
CA LEU A 198 11.42 11.03 -13.77
C LEU A 198 10.64 11.82 -14.83
N GLY A 199 9.63 11.19 -15.42
CA GLY A 199 8.67 11.83 -16.31
C GLY A 199 7.40 12.24 -15.56
N LYS A 200 6.84 13.39 -15.89
CA LYS A 200 5.57 13.91 -15.38
C LYS A 200 4.65 14.25 -16.53
N ASP A 201 3.35 14.22 -16.25
CA ASP A 201 2.30 14.53 -17.22
C ASP A 201 2.48 13.75 -18.54
N ASP A 202 2.83 14.40 -19.65
CA ASP A 202 2.99 13.75 -20.95
C ASP A 202 4.23 12.85 -21.01
N ASP A 203 5.30 13.16 -20.28
CA ASP A 203 6.50 12.32 -20.17
C ASP A 203 6.33 11.10 -19.26
N ALA A 204 5.18 10.97 -18.60
CA ALA A 204 4.87 9.82 -17.76
C ALA A 204 4.32 8.61 -18.53
N PHE A 205 4.10 8.73 -19.84
CA PHE A 205 3.55 7.65 -20.64
C PHE A 205 4.61 6.65 -21.13
N ALA A 206 4.16 5.44 -21.49
CA ALA A 206 5.02 4.34 -21.87
C ALA A 206 6.05 4.66 -22.97
N PRO A 207 5.73 5.40 -24.06
CA PRO A 207 6.72 5.72 -25.10
C PRO A 207 7.94 6.48 -24.58
N ALA A 208 7.73 7.48 -23.70
CA ALA A 208 8.82 8.27 -23.13
C ALA A 208 9.72 7.42 -22.21
N MET A 209 9.12 6.49 -21.45
CA MET A 209 9.87 5.57 -20.61
C MET A 209 10.62 4.51 -21.42
N LEU A 210 10.04 4.06 -22.53
CA LEU A 210 10.70 3.12 -23.45
C LEU A 210 11.92 3.75 -24.13
N GLU A 211 11.83 5.00 -24.56
CA GLU A 211 12.98 5.76 -25.09
C GLU A 211 14.07 5.89 -24.03
N ALA A 212 13.71 6.36 -22.84
CA ALA A 212 14.66 6.52 -21.75
C ALA A 212 15.35 5.22 -21.36
N LEU A 213 14.66 4.08 -21.47
CA LEU A 213 15.21 2.77 -21.18
C LEU A 213 16.21 2.31 -22.25
N LYS A 214 15.99 2.69 -23.52
CA LYS A 214 16.92 2.38 -24.62
C LYS A 214 18.21 3.21 -24.55
N ASP A 215 18.14 4.39 -23.97
CA ASP A 215 19.26 5.33 -23.84
C ASP A 215 20.18 5.02 -22.65
N MET A 216 19.84 4.01 -21.83
CA MET A 216 20.59 3.58 -20.64
C MET A 216 21.60 2.49 -20.94
#